data_293b1f0e8873e42028c2001e10da8a20
#
_entry.id   293b1f0e8873e42028c2001e10da8a20
#
_cell.length_a   1.000
_cell.length_b   1.000
_cell.length_c   1.000
_cell.angle_alpha   90.00
_cell.angle_beta   90.00
_cell.angle_gamma   90.00
#
_symmetry.space_group_name_H-M   'P 1'
#
loop_
_entity.id
_entity.type
_entity.pdbx_description
1 polymer ?
#
loop_
_entity_poly.entity_id
_entity_poly.type
_entity_poly.pdbx_seq_one_letter_code
_entity_poly.pdbx_strand_id
1 'polypeptide(L)'
;MKNINIYINKLKLFDTPTICNGMELIDSKYKLNYYTKKPFFCLYPRLKPMVGFAKTATIKSTKNNNTKLPDIRIPYYEYVNKDKIPKISVIEDLISNPIGSFWGEVNANIHYKLGCLGVLTNGSVRDLDVIPKKFQFLANKLSPSHAEVHLIDFSKKINIHGMEIKDKDL
;
A
#
# COMPACT_ATOMS: atom_id res chain seq x y z
N MET A 1 -14.51 -15.93 10.37
CA MET A 1 -14.17 -15.38 9.03
C MET A 1 -15.38 -14.96 8.20
N LYS A 2 -16.54 -15.68 8.22
CA LYS A 2 -17.73 -15.26 7.45
C LYS A 2 -18.22 -13.84 7.79
N ASN A 3 -18.17 -13.42 9.04
CA ASN A 3 -18.66 -12.09 9.47
C ASN A 3 -17.80 -10.92 8.93
N ILE A 4 -16.47 -11.04 8.88
CA ILE A 4 -15.61 -9.92 8.47
C ILE A 4 -15.82 -9.54 6.98
N ASN A 5 -16.06 -10.51 6.11
CA ASN A 5 -16.32 -10.24 4.70
C ASN A 5 -17.62 -9.46 4.47
N ILE A 6 -18.62 -9.67 5.33
CA ILE A 6 -19.87 -8.90 5.28
C ILE A 6 -19.59 -7.42 5.56
N TYR A 7 -18.81 -7.11 6.59
CA TYR A 7 -18.44 -5.73 6.92
C TYR A 7 -17.58 -5.09 5.84
N ILE A 8 -16.57 -5.80 5.33
CA ILE A 8 -15.73 -5.30 4.21
C ILE A 8 -16.59 -4.99 2.98
N ASN A 9 -17.54 -5.85 2.65
CA ASN A 9 -18.41 -5.61 1.50
C ASN A 9 -19.36 -4.43 1.71
N LYS A 10 -19.82 -4.17 2.93
CA LYS A 10 -20.59 -2.96 3.26
C LYS A 10 -19.73 -1.71 3.16
N LEU A 11 -18.51 -1.73 3.69
CA LEU A 11 -17.59 -0.59 3.64
C LEU A 11 -17.25 -0.17 2.19
N LYS A 12 -17.15 -1.12 1.25
CA LYS A 12 -16.93 -0.84 -0.19
C LYS A 12 -18.05 -0.07 -0.87
N LEU A 13 -19.20 0.11 -0.22
CA LEU A 13 -20.31 0.90 -0.75
C LEU A 13 -20.14 2.41 -0.48
N PHE A 14 -19.22 2.78 0.39
CA PHE A 14 -18.95 4.16 0.78
C PHE A 14 -17.63 4.64 0.18
N ASP A 15 -17.57 5.92 -0.12
CA ASP A 15 -16.31 6.58 -0.47
C ASP A 15 -15.47 6.87 0.79
N THR A 16 -14.20 7.17 0.60
CA THR A 16 -13.27 7.43 1.71
C THR A 16 -13.68 8.64 2.56
N PRO A 17 -14.11 9.79 2.00
CA PRO A 17 -14.62 10.91 2.79
C PRO A 17 -15.79 10.54 3.71
N THR A 18 -16.74 9.76 3.21
CA THR A 18 -17.89 9.28 4.01
C THR A 18 -17.41 8.43 5.19
N ILE A 19 -16.42 7.54 4.98
CA ILE A 19 -15.84 6.76 6.07
C ILE A 19 -15.13 7.66 7.07
N CYS A 20 -14.32 8.63 6.63
CA CYS A 20 -13.66 9.59 7.52
C CYS A 20 -14.67 10.34 8.40
N ASN A 21 -15.73 10.89 7.79
CA ASN A 21 -16.79 11.58 8.52
C ASN A 21 -17.48 10.66 9.56
N GLY A 22 -17.76 9.42 9.17
CA GLY A 22 -18.33 8.44 10.10
C GLY A 22 -17.42 8.11 11.28
N MET A 23 -16.11 8.00 11.05
CA MET A 23 -15.13 7.75 12.10
C MET A 23 -15.03 8.93 13.08
N GLU A 24 -15.13 10.18 12.60
CA GLU A 24 -15.13 11.37 13.46
C GLU A 24 -16.32 11.40 14.42
N LEU A 25 -17.46 10.83 14.04
CA LEU A 25 -18.62 10.70 14.91
C LEU A 25 -18.43 9.66 16.03
N ILE A 26 -17.57 8.66 15.79
CA ILE A 26 -17.27 7.62 16.77
C ILE A 26 -16.22 8.11 17.77
N ASP A 27 -15.16 8.75 17.29
CA ASP A 27 -14.08 9.31 18.09
C ASP A 27 -13.50 10.55 17.41
N SER A 28 -13.59 11.70 18.07
CA SER A 28 -13.08 12.98 17.58
C SER A 28 -11.57 12.98 17.25
N LYS A 29 -10.80 12.03 17.79
CA LYS A 29 -9.38 11.84 17.44
C LYS A 29 -9.16 11.52 15.96
N TYR A 30 -10.15 10.93 15.28
CA TYR A 30 -10.09 10.65 13.85
C TYR A 30 -10.01 11.91 12.98
N LYS A 31 -10.46 13.05 13.50
CA LYS A 31 -10.39 14.33 12.78
C LYS A 31 -8.98 14.81 12.49
N LEU A 32 -8.01 14.44 13.33
CA LEU A 32 -6.61 14.89 13.21
C LEU A 32 -5.63 13.77 12.83
N ASN A 33 -6.07 12.51 12.99
CA ASN A 33 -5.26 11.32 12.78
C ASN A 33 -5.94 10.40 11.76
N TYR A 34 -5.36 9.25 11.48
CA TYR A 34 -5.95 8.16 10.70
C TYR A 34 -6.27 8.49 9.23
N TYR A 35 -5.70 9.55 8.68
CA TYR A 35 -5.69 9.84 7.24
C TYR A 35 -4.34 10.44 6.84
N THR A 36 -4.02 10.39 5.57
CA THR A 36 -2.76 10.89 5.02
C THR A 36 -2.78 12.42 4.90
N LYS A 37 -1.71 13.08 5.35
CA LYS A 37 -1.59 14.56 5.35
C LYS A 37 -1.12 15.13 4.01
N LYS A 38 -0.67 14.28 3.09
CA LYS A 38 -0.27 14.65 1.72
C LYS A 38 -1.12 13.87 0.72
N PRO A 39 -1.40 14.44 -0.45
CA PRO A 39 -2.22 13.79 -1.47
C PRO A 39 -1.53 12.54 -2.05
N PHE A 40 -2.34 11.64 -2.57
CA PHE A 40 -1.95 10.55 -3.44
C PHE A 40 -2.54 10.73 -4.83
N PHE A 41 -1.85 10.20 -5.82
CA PHE A 41 -2.46 9.94 -7.11
C PHE A 41 -3.20 8.61 -7.05
N CYS A 42 -4.52 8.64 -7.27
CA CYS A 42 -5.30 7.45 -7.55
C CYS A 42 -5.22 7.15 -9.04
N LEU A 43 -4.48 6.11 -9.41
CA LEU A 43 -4.16 5.86 -10.81
C LEU A 43 -5.32 5.25 -11.60
N TYR A 44 -6.22 4.56 -10.92
CA TYR A 44 -7.42 3.99 -11.53
C TYR A 44 -8.70 4.47 -10.82
N PRO A 45 -9.07 5.76 -10.98
CA PRO A 45 -10.18 6.37 -10.22
C PRO A 45 -11.56 5.77 -10.52
N ARG A 46 -11.69 4.98 -11.60
CA ARG A 46 -12.93 4.27 -11.94
C ARG A 46 -13.09 2.95 -11.20
N LEU A 47 -12.06 2.45 -10.54
CA LEU A 47 -12.18 1.28 -9.67
C LEU A 47 -12.91 1.66 -8.39
N LYS A 48 -13.67 0.68 -7.85
CA LYS A 48 -14.30 0.85 -6.53
C LYS A 48 -13.25 1.01 -5.43
N PRO A 49 -13.59 1.65 -4.29
CA PRO A 49 -12.70 1.75 -3.15
C PRO A 49 -12.16 0.39 -2.71
N MET A 50 -10.86 0.32 -2.42
CA MET A 50 -10.27 -0.86 -1.79
C MET A 50 -10.58 -0.83 -0.30
N VAL A 51 -11.04 -1.96 0.22
CA VAL A 51 -11.18 -2.19 1.66
C VAL A 51 -10.50 -3.52 1.99
N GLY A 52 -9.51 -3.49 2.85
CA GLY A 52 -8.73 -4.67 3.20
C GLY A 52 -7.70 -4.37 4.29
N PHE A 53 -7.15 -5.42 4.85
CA PHE A 53 -6.17 -5.33 5.91
C PHE A 53 -4.78 -4.97 5.37
N ALA A 54 -4.11 -4.07 6.06
CA ALA A 54 -2.77 -3.62 5.70
C ALA A 54 -1.75 -4.77 5.80
N LYS A 55 -0.94 -4.92 4.77
CA LYS A 55 0.32 -5.67 4.75
C LYS A 55 1.45 -4.69 4.61
N THR A 56 2.09 -4.38 5.75
CA THR A 56 3.06 -3.29 5.84
C THR A 56 4.47 -3.73 5.49
N ALA A 57 5.19 -2.87 4.77
CA ALA A 57 6.61 -3.03 4.52
C ALA A 57 7.30 -1.67 4.34
N THR A 58 8.62 -1.67 4.42
CA THR A 58 9.45 -0.51 4.11
C THR A 58 10.41 -0.83 2.98
N ILE A 59 10.62 0.15 2.11
CA ILE A 59 11.60 0.09 1.03
C ILE A 59 12.53 1.30 1.12
N LYS A 60 13.66 1.20 0.44
CA LYS A 60 14.60 2.31 0.30
C LYS A 60 15.13 2.34 -1.11
N SER A 61 14.91 3.45 -1.80
CA SER A 61 15.54 3.72 -3.08
C SER A 61 16.91 4.40 -2.86
N THR A 62 17.95 3.89 -3.51
CA THR A 62 19.33 4.39 -3.36
C THR A 62 19.95 4.69 -4.72
N LYS A 63 20.96 5.58 -4.72
CA LYS A 63 21.77 5.88 -5.92
C LYS A 63 23.00 4.97 -6.05
N ASN A 64 23.39 4.25 -4.97
CA ASN A 64 24.64 3.50 -4.89
C ASN A 64 24.38 2.03 -4.59
N ASN A 65 24.96 1.14 -5.40
CA ASN A 65 24.89 -0.32 -5.27
C ASN A 65 25.82 -0.90 -4.17
N ASN A 66 26.51 -0.05 -3.41
CA ASN A 66 27.56 -0.51 -2.48
C ASN A 66 27.02 -1.08 -1.16
N THR A 67 25.74 -1.04 -0.92
CA THR A 67 25.13 -1.63 0.28
C THR A 67 24.61 -3.02 -0.04
N LYS A 68 25.37 -4.06 0.33
CA LYS A 68 24.88 -5.46 0.31
C LYS A 68 23.81 -5.62 1.40
N LEU A 69 22.58 -5.30 1.06
CA LEU A 69 21.42 -5.59 1.91
C LEU A 69 21.01 -7.05 1.69
N PRO A 70 20.59 -7.76 2.74
CA PRO A 70 20.06 -9.12 2.59
C PRO A 70 18.81 -9.09 1.71
N ASP A 71 18.69 -10.08 0.82
CA ASP A 71 17.46 -10.24 0.02
C ASP A 71 16.37 -10.90 0.86
N ILE A 72 15.43 -10.11 1.32
CA ILE A 72 14.29 -10.56 2.13
C ILE A 72 12.99 -10.69 1.33
N ARG A 73 13.06 -10.71 -0.01
CA ARG A 73 11.85 -10.76 -0.87
C ARG A 73 11.04 -12.03 -0.64
N ILE A 74 11.67 -13.19 -0.52
CA ILE A 74 10.94 -14.44 -0.33
C ILE A 74 10.22 -14.46 1.02
N PRO A 75 10.85 -14.20 2.17
CA PRO A 75 10.13 -14.08 3.44
C PRO A 75 9.00 -13.04 3.43
N TYR A 76 9.19 -11.93 2.73
CA TYR A 76 8.15 -10.92 2.56
C TYR A 76 6.95 -11.44 1.76
N TYR A 77 7.16 -12.16 0.65
CA TYR A 77 6.07 -12.73 -0.12
C TYR A 77 5.32 -13.82 0.66
N GLU A 78 6.03 -14.62 1.45
CA GLU A 78 5.41 -15.59 2.36
C GLU A 78 4.54 -14.89 3.40
N TYR A 79 5.02 -13.80 4.00
CA TYR A 79 4.24 -12.96 4.92
C TYR A 79 2.99 -12.39 4.25
N VAL A 80 3.10 -11.86 3.04
CA VAL A 80 1.94 -11.35 2.29
C VAL A 80 0.94 -12.48 1.99
N ASN A 81 1.41 -13.67 1.64
CA ASN A 81 0.56 -14.81 1.28
C ASN A 81 -0.13 -15.49 2.47
N LYS A 82 0.36 -15.31 3.69
CA LYS A 82 -0.07 -16.05 4.89
C LYS A 82 -1.57 -15.97 5.16
N ASP A 83 -2.17 -14.80 4.98
CA ASP A 83 -3.59 -14.58 5.30
C ASP A 83 -4.46 -14.66 4.04
N LYS A 84 -5.59 -15.37 4.13
CA LYS A 84 -6.59 -15.51 3.05
C LYS A 84 -7.76 -14.52 3.19
N ILE A 85 -7.47 -13.32 3.67
CA ILE A 85 -8.42 -12.21 3.83
C ILE A 85 -8.12 -11.11 2.80
N PRO A 86 -9.07 -10.24 2.46
CA PRO A 86 -8.81 -9.07 1.64
C PRO A 86 -7.71 -8.21 2.24
N LYS A 87 -6.71 -7.87 1.46
CA LYS A 87 -5.53 -7.15 1.93
C LYS A 87 -5.03 -6.13 0.93
N ILE A 88 -4.34 -5.12 1.45
CA ILE A 88 -3.72 -4.04 0.70
C ILE A 88 -2.24 -4.04 1.06
N SER A 89 -1.37 -4.00 0.07
CA SER A 89 0.05 -3.81 0.31
C SER A 89 0.30 -2.34 0.65
N VAL A 90 0.82 -2.06 1.84
CA VAL A 90 1.11 -0.70 2.31
C VAL A 90 2.59 -0.57 2.50
N ILE A 91 3.26 0.18 1.60
CA ILE A 91 4.72 0.23 1.56
C ILE A 91 5.21 1.67 1.70
N GLU A 92 5.97 1.89 2.77
CA GLU A 92 6.67 3.15 3.00
C GLU A 92 8.03 3.14 2.27
N ASP A 93 8.26 4.11 1.38
CA ASP A 93 9.61 4.44 0.95
C ASP A 93 10.24 5.38 1.98
N LEU A 94 11.35 4.93 2.58
CA LEU A 94 12.08 5.67 3.62
C LEU A 94 12.81 6.90 3.09
N ILE A 95 12.83 7.10 1.75
CA ILE A 95 13.42 8.28 1.13
C ILE A 95 12.33 9.32 0.90
N SER A 96 12.55 10.52 1.41
CA SER A 96 11.58 11.63 1.31
C SER A 96 11.24 12.03 -0.13
N ASN A 97 12.18 11.86 -1.06
CA ASN A 97 11.97 12.05 -2.50
C ASN A 97 12.43 10.80 -3.26
N PRO A 98 11.57 9.78 -3.40
CA PRO A 98 11.90 8.52 -4.04
C PRO A 98 12.43 8.72 -5.46
N ILE A 99 13.54 8.04 -5.79
CA ILE A 99 14.22 8.15 -7.08
C ILE A 99 13.93 6.99 -8.03
N GLY A 100 13.31 5.92 -7.51
CA GLY A 100 12.98 4.74 -8.28
C GLY A 100 11.65 4.12 -7.88
N SER A 101 11.04 3.42 -8.83
CA SER A 101 9.77 2.73 -8.63
C SER A 101 9.98 1.28 -8.20
N PHE A 102 9.59 0.96 -6.98
CA PHE A 102 9.44 -0.43 -6.54
C PHE A 102 8.28 -1.12 -7.28
N TRP A 103 7.23 -0.34 -7.53
CA TRP A 103 6.01 -0.81 -8.15
C TRP A 103 6.03 -0.64 -9.67
N GLY A 104 5.80 -1.73 -10.35
CA GLY A 104 5.62 -1.85 -11.79
C GLY A 104 4.92 -3.17 -12.08
N GLU A 105 4.97 -3.64 -13.33
CA GLU A 105 4.30 -4.85 -13.79
C GLU A 105 4.58 -6.08 -12.89
N VAL A 106 5.85 -6.37 -12.63
CA VAL A 106 6.26 -7.57 -11.91
C VAL A 106 5.71 -7.59 -10.48
N ASN A 107 5.99 -6.54 -9.69
CA ASN A 107 5.53 -6.48 -8.31
C ASN A 107 4.00 -6.40 -8.20
N ALA A 108 3.32 -5.71 -9.11
CA ALA A 108 1.87 -5.67 -9.14
C ALA A 108 1.27 -7.05 -9.42
N ASN A 109 1.80 -7.79 -10.39
CA ASN A 109 1.34 -9.15 -10.70
C ASN A 109 1.59 -10.12 -9.54
N ILE A 110 2.77 -10.07 -8.91
CA ILE A 110 3.06 -10.90 -7.72
C ILE A 110 2.04 -10.64 -6.62
N HIS A 111 1.88 -9.38 -6.20
CA HIS A 111 0.96 -9.03 -5.11
C HIS A 111 -0.51 -9.32 -5.44
N TYR A 112 -0.92 -9.10 -6.69
CA TYR A 112 -2.25 -9.48 -7.16
C TYR A 112 -2.49 -10.99 -7.03
N LYS A 113 -1.52 -11.82 -7.43
CA LYS A 113 -1.58 -13.29 -7.28
C LYS A 113 -1.56 -13.73 -5.81
N LEU A 114 -0.86 -12.98 -4.95
CA LEU A 114 -0.88 -13.20 -3.50
C LEU A 114 -2.18 -12.72 -2.83
N GLY A 115 -3.11 -12.15 -3.59
CA GLY A 115 -4.44 -11.75 -3.13
C GLY A 115 -4.55 -10.31 -2.61
N CYS A 116 -3.58 -9.44 -2.93
CA CYS A 116 -3.69 -8.02 -2.64
C CYS A 116 -4.67 -7.34 -3.62
N LEU A 117 -5.47 -6.42 -3.10
CA LEU A 117 -6.42 -5.59 -3.88
C LEU A 117 -5.73 -4.44 -4.60
N GLY A 118 -4.58 -4.04 -4.11
CA GLY A 118 -3.80 -2.93 -4.62
C GLY A 118 -2.71 -2.51 -3.66
N VAL A 119 -2.18 -1.31 -3.86
CA VAL A 119 -1.11 -0.74 -3.06
C VAL A 119 -1.43 0.68 -2.60
N LEU A 120 -0.94 1.01 -1.43
CA LEU A 120 -0.77 2.37 -0.91
C LEU A 120 0.72 2.60 -0.64
N THR A 121 1.32 3.63 -1.27
CA THR A 121 2.74 3.93 -1.07
C THR A 121 3.06 5.42 -1.23
N ASN A 122 3.93 5.95 -0.38
CA ASN A 122 4.55 7.25 -0.59
C ASN A 122 5.69 7.21 -1.62
N GLY A 123 5.99 6.04 -2.16
CA GLY A 123 6.96 5.81 -3.23
C GLY A 123 6.41 6.10 -4.62
N SER A 124 7.13 5.65 -5.63
CA SER A 124 6.77 5.81 -7.04
C SER A 124 6.37 4.50 -7.70
N VAL A 125 5.64 4.63 -8.82
CA VAL A 125 5.12 3.53 -9.64
C VAL A 125 5.41 3.75 -11.11
N ARG A 126 5.37 2.67 -11.91
CA ARG A 126 5.56 2.66 -13.36
C ARG A 126 4.72 1.56 -14.03
N ASP A 127 4.83 1.41 -15.34
CA ASP A 127 4.24 0.33 -16.14
C ASP A 127 2.70 0.24 -16.04
N LEU A 128 2.00 1.39 -16.01
CA LEU A 128 0.58 1.46 -15.66
C LEU A 128 -0.35 0.74 -16.64
N ASP A 129 0.03 0.62 -17.89
CA ASP A 129 -0.75 0.02 -19.00
C ASP A 129 -0.81 -1.51 -18.91
N VAL A 130 0.16 -2.13 -18.21
CA VAL A 130 0.31 -3.60 -18.11
C VAL A 130 0.02 -4.15 -16.71
N ILE A 131 -0.47 -3.29 -15.81
CA ILE A 131 -0.88 -3.66 -14.46
C ILE A 131 -2.19 -4.48 -14.50
N PRO A 132 -2.41 -5.45 -13.61
CA PRO A 132 -3.68 -6.17 -13.54
C PRO A 132 -4.87 -5.22 -13.38
N LYS A 133 -5.88 -5.31 -14.25
CA LYS A 133 -7.02 -4.37 -14.38
C LYS A 133 -7.81 -4.10 -13.09
N LYS A 134 -7.71 -4.98 -12.09
CA LYS A 134 -8.41 -4.85 -10.79
C LYS A 134 -7.48 -4.46 -9.64
N PHE A 135 -6.20 -4.20 -9.92
CA PHE A 135 -5.22 -3.85 -8.92
C PHE A 135 -5.09 -2.34 -8.82
N GLN A 136 -5.50 -1.76 -7.69
CA GLN A 136 -5.52 -0.31 -7.50
C GLN A 136 -4.15 0.21 -7.05
N PHE A 137 -3.79 1.38 -7.54
CA PHE A 137 -2.62 2.14 -7.09
C PHE A 137 -3.02 3.46 -6.45
N LEU A 138 -2.59 3.66 -5.20
CA LEU A 138 -2.47 4.96 -4.54
C LEU A 138 -0.98 5.22 -4.31
N ALA A 139 -0.40 6.14 -5.06
CA ALA A 139 1.03 6.39 -5.07
C ALA A 139 1.36 7.89 -5.06
N ASN A 140 2.59 8.21 -4.65
CA ASN A 140 3.03 9.60 -4.57
C ASN A 140 3.40 10.18 -5.94
N LYS A 141 4.05 9.39 -6.80
CA LYS A 141 4.47 9.86 -8.13
C LYS A 141 4.70 8.72 -9.13
N LEU A 142 4.86 9.10 -10.39
CA LEU A 142 5.35 8.23 -11.46
C LEU A 142 6.86 8.39 -11.61
N SER A 143 7.57 7.30 -11.88
CA SER A 143 8.99 7.32 -12.21
C SER A 143 9.29 6.19 -13.20
N PRO A 144 9.96 6.45 -14.34
CA PRO A 144 10.16 5.44 -15.39
C PRO A 144 11.16 4.35 -15.01
N SER A 145 12.05 4.62 -14.05
CA SER A 145 13.11 3.70 -13.65
C SER A 145 12.81 3.05 -12.31
N HIS A 146 13.21 1.77 -12.16
CA HIS A 146 13.23 1.13 -10.83
C HIS A 146 14.42 1.59 -9.97
N ALA A 147 15.46 2.25 -10.55
CA ALA A 147 16.70 2.56 -9.85
C ALA A 147 17.17 1.36 -8.98
N GLU A 148 17.83 1.64 -7.86
CA GLU A 148 18.17 0.62 -6.87
C GLU A 148 17.19 0.71 -5.70
N VAL A 149 16.12 -0.09 -5.73
CA VAL A 149 15.12 -0.13 -4.67
C VAL A 149 15.20 -1.47 -3.93
N HIS A 150 15.42 -1.38 -2.64
CA HIS A 150 15.56 -2.54 -1.76
C HIS A 150 14.41 -2.62 -0.76
N LEU A 151 13.91 -3.83 -0.52
CA LEU A 151 13.02 -4.11 0.59
C LEU A 151 13.85 -4.15 1.87
N ILE A 152 13.45 -3.39 2.90
CA ILE A 152 14.22 -3.18 4.13
C ILE A 152 13.65 -4.01 5.29
N ASP A 153 12.32 -3.93 5.51
CA ASP A 153 11.64 -4.64 6.58
C ASP A 153 10.15 -4.81 6.24
N PHE A 154 9.46 -5.66 6.98
CA PHE A 154 8.00 -5.86 6.81
C PHE A 154 7.33 -6.23 8.13
N SER A 155 5.99 -6.19 8.16
CA SER A 155 5.17 -6.50 9.35
C SER A 155 5.45 -5.57 10.53
N LYS A 156 5.94 -4.36 10.28
CA LYS A 156 6.19 -3.33 11.29
C LYS A 156 5.22 -2.16 11.13
N LYS A 157 5.15 -1.33 12.17
CA LYS A 157 4.49 -0.04 12.09
C LYS A 157 5.27 0.86 11.13
N ILE A 158 4.55 1.51 10.23
CA ILE A 158 5.09 2.42 9.20
C ILE A 158 4.37 3.76 9.25
N ASN A 159 4.89 4.75 8.54
CA ASN A 159 4.26 6.06 8.39
C ASN A 159 4.11 6.44 6.92
N ILE A 160 2.87 6.60 6.48
CA ILE A 160 2.57 7.05 5.12
C ILE A 160 1.97 8.46 5.19
N HIS A 161 2.77 9.45 4.79
CA HIS A 161 2.35 10.85 4.76
C HIS A 161 1.70 11.34 6.08
N GLY A 162 2.29 10.98 7.21
CA GLY A 162 1.83 11.38 8.54
C GLY A 162 0.73 10.48 9.13
N MET A 163 0.27 9.46 8.41
CA MET A 163 -0.61 8.43 8.96
C MET A 163 0.21 7.23 9.43
N GLU A 164 0.13 6.91 10.70
CA GLU A 164 0.70 5.67 11.25
C GLU A 164 -0.19 4.48 10.89
N ILE A 165 0.43 3.42 10.37
CA ILE A 165 -0.26 2.19 9.96
C ILE A 165 0.49 0.99 10.53
N LYS A 166 -0.25 0.07 11.15
CA LYS A 166 0.27 -1.20 11.64
C LYS A 166 -0.14 -2.34 10.72
N ASP A 167 0.62 -3.43 10.78
CA ASP A 167 0.19 -4.66 10.13
C ASP A 167 -1.22 -5.05 10.60
N LYS A 168 -2.08 -5.41 9.66
CA LYS A 168 -3.48 -5.78 9.85
C LYS A 168 -4.43 -4.65 10.30
N ASP A 169 -4.04 -3.39 10.25
CA ASP A 169 -5.04 -2.31 10.31
C ASP A 169 -6.00 -2.44 9.10
N LEU A 170 -7.29 -2.11 9.32
CA LEU A 170 -8.34 -2.16 8.29
C LEU A 170 -8.47 -0.79 7.64
#